data_0cb4cb8407f862bc11aa0d2dd7a07c05
#
_entry.id   0cb4cb8407f862bc11aa0d2dd7a07c05
#
_cell.length_a   1.000
_cell.length_b   1.000
_cell.length_c   1.000
_cell.angle_alpha   90.00
_cell.angle_beta   90.00
_cell.angle_gamma   90.00
#
_symmetry.space_group_name_H-M   'P 1'
#
loop_
_entity.id
_entity.type
_entity.pdbx_description
1 polymer ?
#
loop_
_entity_poly.entity_id
_entity_poly.type
_entity_poly.pdbx_seq_one_letter_code
_entity_poly.pdbx_strand_id
1 'polypeptide(L)'
;MKQEAIHINYVLEQLDLAAKYKQRVLLKAWKKDGNVVDYSGWIPTGSHWRRGIHRLLNPVNGEIRAVIDVLIFEYNGQPVYL
;
A
#
# COMPACT_ATOMS: atom_id res chain seq x y z
N MET A 1 15.64 -18.28 5.14
CA MET A 1 16.03 -16.86 5.27
C MET A 1 14.95 -16.11 6.04
N LYS A 2 15.33 -15.42 7.08
CA LYS A 2 14.37 -14.67 7.90
C LYS A 2 13.93 -13.40 7.17
N GLN A 3 12.63 -13.22 6.98
CA GLN A 3 12.11 -11.95 6.49
C GLN A 3 12.09 -10.95 7.64
N GLU A 4 12.67 -9.78 7.42
CA GLU A 4 12.63 -8.70 8.40
C GLU A 4 11.33 -7.91 8.22
N ALA A 5 10.67 -7.61 9.34
CA ALA A 5 9.52 -6.73 9.34
C ALA A 5 9.96 -5.28 9.10
N ILE A 6 9.15 -4.51 8.40
CA ILE A 6 9.41 -3.09 8.14
C ILE A 6 8.35 -2.23 8.82
N HIS A 7 8.77 -1.07 9.29
CA HIS A 7 7.87 -0.15 9.97
C HIS A 7 6.92 0.51 8.97
N ILE A 8 5.66 0.72 9.38
CA ILE A 8 4.64 1.33 8.53
C ILE A 8 5.07 2.70 7.98
N ASN A 9 5.78 3.50 8.76
CA ASN A 9 6.23 4.82 8.30
C ASN A 9 7.14 4.73 7.09
N TYR A 10 8.01 3.72 7.03
CA TYR A 10 8.84 3.48 5.85
C TYR A 10 7.98 3.13 4.63
N VAL A 11 6.97 2.28 4.83
CA VAL A 11 6.05 1.91 3.75
C VAL A 11 5.33 3.14 3.20
N LEU A 12 4.82 4.01 4.07
CA LEU A 12 4.10 5.21 3.64
C LEU A 12 5.01 6.16 2.87
N GLU A 13 6.27 6.31 3.28
CA GLU A 13 7.26 7.08 2.51
C GLU A 13 7.49 6.49 1.13
N GLN A 14 7.61 5.17 1.03
CA GLN A 14 7.81 4.49 -0.24
C GLN A 14 6.58 4.65 -1.15
N LEU A 15 5.37 4.60 -0.58
CA LEU A 15 4.15 4.83 -1.35
C LEU A 15 4.10 6.27 -1.91
N ASP A 16 4.50 7.24 -1.12
CA ASP A 16 4.54 8.63 -1.58
C ASP A 16 5.56 8.83 -2.69
N LEU A 17 6.75 8.21 -2.57
CA LEU A 17 7.76 8.24 -3.63
C LEU A 17 7.27 7.52 -4.88
N ALA A 18 6.63 6.37 -4.74
CA ALA A 18 6.07 5.63 -5.86
C ALA A 18 4.99 6.43 -6.58
N ALA A 19 4.18 7.19 -5.84
CA ALA A 19 3.18 8.08 -6.44
C ALA A 19 3.85 9.19 -7.26
N LYS A 20 4.93 9.78 -6.72
CA LYS A 20 5.67 10.84 -7.39
C LYS A 20 6.29 10.36 -8.71
N TYR A 21 6.81 9.15 -8.73
CA TYR A 21 7.50 8.59 -9.90
C TYR A 21 6.65 7.61 -10.69
N LYS A 22 5.37 7.45 -10.34
CA LYS A 22 4.41 6.56 -11.00
C LYS A 22 4.91 5.13 -11.08
N GLN A 23 5.47 4.64 -9.98
CA GLN A 23 6.01 3.29 -9.88
C GLN A 23 4.98 2.31 -9.33
N ARG A 24 5.08 1.05 -9.76
CA ARG A 24 4.24 -0.03 -9.23
C ARG A 24 4.76 -0.50 -7.88
N VAL A 25 3.83 -0.93 -7.03
CA VAL A 25 4.17 -1.48 -5.71
C VAL A 25 3.58 -2.88 -5.56
N LEU A 26 4.09 -3.62 -4.58
CA LEU A 26 3.55 -4.93 -4.17
C LEU A 26 3.05 -4.78 -2.74
N LEU A 27 1.74 -4.77 -2.57
CA LEU A 27 1.12 -4.37 -1.31
C LEU A 27 -0.06 -5.28 -0.99
N LYS A 28 -0.19 -5.68 0.27
CA LYS A 28 -1.38 -6.37 0.77
C LYS A 28 -1.90 -5.64 1.99
N ALA A 29 -3.22 -5.54 2.09
CA ALA A 29 -3.89 -4.86 3.18
C ALA A 29 -5.20 -5.53 3.53
N TRP A 30 -5.65 -5.30 4.77
CA TRP A 30 -6.97 -5.70 5.22
C TRP A 30 -7.99 -4.65 4.80
N LYS A 31 -9.18 -5.10 4.44
CA LYS A 31 -10.36 -4.23 4.31
C LYS A 31 -11.08 -4.15 5.64
N LYS A 32 -11.95 -3.17 5.78
CA LYS A 32 -12.77 -3.00 6.99
C LYS A 32 -13.65 -4.22 7.30
N ASP A 33 -14.04 -4.96 6.27
CA ASP A 33 -14.88 -6.16 6.41
C ASP A 33 -14.09 -7.42 6.80
N GLY A 34 -12.76 -7.30 6.99
CA GLY A 34 -11.90 -8.41 7.37
C GLY A 34 -11.31 -9.18 6.20
N ASN A 35 -11.64 -8.85 4.97
CA ASN A 35 -11.05 -9.49 3.80
C ASN A 35 -9.68 -8.91 3.47
N VAL A 36 -8.82 -9.74 2.88
CA VAL A 36 -7.50 -9.33 2.40
C VAL A 36 -7.61 -8.94 0.94
N VAL A 37 -6.96 -7.83 0.57
CA VAL A 37 -6.82 -7.41 -0.82
C VAL A 37 -5.36 -7.36 -1.19
N ASP A 38 -5.03 -7.92 -2.35
CA ASP A 38 -3.69 -7.89 -2.92
C ASP A 38 -3.64 -6.79 -3.99
N TYR A 39 -2.84 -5.76 -3.71
CA TYR A 39 -2.64 -4.64 -4.62
C TYR A 39 -1.32 -4.76 -5.40
N SER A 40 -0.86 -5.99 -5.65
CA SER A 40 0.40 -6.21 -6.38
C SER A 40 0.34 -5.62 -7.77
N GLY A 41 1.32 -4.78 -8.11
CA GLY A 41 1.41 -4.12 -9.42
C GLY A 41 0.57 -2.86 -9.56
N TRP A 42 -0.10 -2.42 -8.51
CA TRP A 42 -0.84 -1.16 -8.54
C TRP A 42 0.09 0.02 -8.35
N ILE A 43 -0.36 1.20 -8.80
CA ILE A 43 0.44 2.43 -8.76
C ILE A 43 -0.18 3.40 -7.77
N PRO A 44 0.54 3.82 -6.71
CA PRO A 44 0.04 4.85 -5.81
C PRO A 44 -0.19 6.16 -6.58
N THR A 45 -1.31 6.83 -6.30
CA THR A 45 -1.67 8.08 -6.98
C THR A 45 -1.73 9.28 -6.04
N GLY A 46 -1.86 9.03 -4.74
CA GLY A 46 -1.91 10.10 -3.75
C GLY A 46 -2.29 9.59 -2.38
N SER A 47 -2.31 10.50 -1.43
CA SER A 47 -2.65 10.18 -0.05
C SER A 47 -3.58 11.24 0.53
N HIS A 48 -4.29 10.85 1.58
CA HIS A 48 -5.09 11.75 2.38
C HIS A 48 -4.72 11.53 3.85
N TRP A 49 -3.68 12.22 4.30
CA TRP A 49 -3.06 11.97 5.60
C TRP A 49 -4.04 12.11 6.79
N ARG A 50 -5.00 13.02 6.71
CA ARG A 50 -6.01 13.21 7.76
C ARG A 50 -6.94 12.02 7.91
N ARG A 51 -7.19 11.31 6.83
CA ARG A 51 -8.01 10.10 6.81
C ARG A 51 -7.18 8.83 6.98
N GLY A 52 -5.86 8.95 6.91
CA GLY A 52 -4.96 7.80 7.00
C GLY A 52 -5.13 6.84 5.84
N ILE A 53 -5.30 7.35 4.63
CA ILE A 53 -5.48 6.52 3.43
C ILE A 53 -4.50 6.89 2.33
N HIS A 54 -4.18 5.90 1.49
CA HIS A 54 -3.50 6.09 0.22
C HIS A 54 -4.41 5.59 -0.90
N ARG A 55 -4.35 6.22 -2.06
CA ARG A 55 -5.10 5.77 -3.24
C ARG A 55 -4.16 5.06 -4.19
N LEU A 56 -4.65 3.95 -4.75
CA LEU A 56 -3.91 3.11 -5.67
C LEU A 56 -4.69 2.96 -6.96
N LEU A 57 -3.98 3.01 -8.08
CA LEU A 57 -4.53 2.83 -9.42
C LEU A 57 -4.15 1.45 -9.95
N ASN A 58 -5.13 0.68 -10.39
CA ASN A 58 -4.89 -0.55 -11.14
C ASN A 58 -4.58 -0.19 -12.59
N PRO A 59 -3.33 -0.39 -13.06
CA PRO A 59 -2.97 0.03 -14.42
C PRO A 59 -3.62 -0.83 -15.51
N VAL A 60 -4.19 -1.98 -15.17
CA VAL A 60 -4.83 -2.86 -16.15
C VAL A 60 -6.21 -2.35 -16.55
N ASN A 61 -7.02 -1.90 -15.58
CA ASN A 61 -8.41 -1.52 -15.84
C ASN A 61 -8.74 -0.07 -15.43
N GLY A 62 -7.77 0.68 -14.90
CA GLY A 62 -7.98 2.06 -14.48
C GLY A 62 -8.74 2.23 -13.17
N GLU A 63 -9.01 1.16 -12.45
CA GLU A 63 -9.73 1.22 -11.18
C GLU A 63 -8.88 1.92 -10.12
N ILE A 64 -9.51 2.81 -9.34
CA ILE A 64 -8.85 3.49 -8.22
C ILE A 64 -9.50 3.02 -6.93
N ARG A 65 -8.67 2.62 -5.97
CA ARG A 65 -9.12 2.21 -4.65
C ARG A 65 -8.30 2.87 -3.55
N ALA A 66 -8.96 3.14 -2.43
CA ALA A 66 -8.29 3.64 -1.23
C ALA A 66 -7.91 2.47 -0.34
N VAL A 67 -6.70 2.51 0.22
CA VAL A 67 -6.24 1.58 1.23
C VAL A 67 -6.05 2.35 2.54
N ILE A 68 -6.48 1.75 3.64
CA ILE A 68 -6.30 2.33 4.97
C ILE A 68 -4.87 2.00 5.43
N ASP A 69 -4.08 3.03 5.72
CA ASP A 69 -2.64 2.89 5.98
C ASP A 69 -2.34 1.88 7.08
N VAL A 70 -3.04 1.96 8.21
CA VAL A 70 -2.78 1.08 9.36
C VAL A 70 -3.21 -0.37 9.11
N LEU A 71 -3.94 -0.65 8.04
CA LEU A 71 -4.35 -2.00 7.67
C LEU A 71 -3.40 -2.65 6.67
N ILE A 72 -2.38 -1.95 6.21
CA ILE A 72 -1.34 -2.52 5.36
C ILE A 72 -0.50 -3.47 6.22
N PHE A 73 -0.40 -4.74 5.82
CA PHE A 73 0.34 -5.73 6.59
C PHE A 73 1.50 -6.37 5.84
N GLU A 74 1.60 -6.14 4.53
CA GLU A 74 2.71 -6.66 3.73
C GLU A 74 3.09 -5.66 2.65
N TYR A 75 4.39 -5.45 2.46
CA TYR A 75 4.95 -4.58 1.44
C TYR A 75 6.20 -5.22 0.85
N ASN A 76 6.21 -5.40 -0.48
CA ASN A 76 7.31 -6.07 -1.20
C ASN A 76 7.68 -7.43 -0.62
N GLY A 77 6.68 -8.19 -0.17
CA GLY A 77 6.87 -9.50 0.42
C GLY A 77 7.34 -9.49 1.87
N GLN A 78 7.46 -8.31 2.49
CA GLN A 78 7.91 -8.18 3.88
C GLN A 78 6.74 -7.82 4.80
N PRO A 79 6.66 -8.42 6.01
CA PRO A 79 5.63 -8.04 6.96
C PRO A 79 5.81 -6.59 7.42
N VAL A 80 4.68 -5.93 7.67
CA VAL A 80 4.66 -4.52 8.11
C VAL A 80 4.18 -4.46 9.55
N TYR A 81 4.84 -3.65 10.37
CA TYR A 81 4.42 -3.41 11.76
C TYR A 81 4.17 -1.92 12.01
N LEU A 82 3.32 -1.66 12.98
CA LEU A 82 2.94 -0.29 13.38
C LEU A 82 3.91 0.30 14.40
#